data_0fa111fd837f33ef9da852b4f86feed2
#
_entry.id   0fa111fd837f33ef9da852b4f86feed2
#
_cell.length_a   1.000
_cell.length_b   1.000
_cell.length_c   1.000
_cell.angle_alpha   90.00
_cell.angle_beta   90.00
_cell.angle_gamma   90.00
#
_symmetry.space_group_name_H-M   'P 1'
#
loop_
_entity.id
_entity.type
_entity.pdbx_description
1 polymer ?
#
loop_
_entity_poly.entity_id
_entity_poly.type
_entity_poly.pdbx_seq_one_letter_code
_entity_poly.pdbx_strand_id
1 'polypeptide(L)'
;MVTQPIPEFQGRIGRTLEESEPYFPAKQHPGGEAPNVVIILMDDTGFAQLGCYGSDIDTSHIDALANNGLRFTNFHVTPLCSPTRAALLTGRSQHSVGMRSVSNHQTGFPHQLGHITNHAATVAEVLQSEGYATFCAGKWHLAPTNDISAAGPFDQWPLARGFDRFYGFLEGETDQFHPELVVDNQHIDAPAKMEGSYHLSEDLVDQLLKMINDSKGIRPDRPFFAYLPFGATHAPHQAPDEYLRK
;
A
#
# COMPACT_ATOMS: atom_id res chain seq x y z
N MET A 1 -13.52 4.89 10.27
CA MET A 1 -14.27 3.65 9.97
C MET A 1 -15.63 4.03 9.44
N VAL A 2 -15.94 3.74 8.19
CA VAL A 2 -17.32 3.75 7.71
C VAL A 2 -17.97 2.53 8.34
N THR A 3 -18.72 2.71 9.42
CA THR A 3 -19.54 1.64 9.98
C THR A 3 -20.62 1.32 8.95
N GLN A 4 -20.45 0.23 8.21
CA GLN A 4 -21.55 -0.29 7.41
C GLN A 4 -22.69 -0.61 8.37
N PRO A 5 -23.92 -0.22 8.04
CA PRO A 5 -25.07 -0.58 8.86
C PRO A 5 -25.15 -2.10 8.98
N ILE A 6 -25.37 -2.59 10.18
CA ILE A 6 -25.61 -4.03 10.42
C ILE A 6 -26.79 -4.43 9.53
N PRO A 7 -26.63 -5.40 8.62
CA PRO A 7 -27.74 -5.83 7.76
C PRO A 7 -28.91 -6.29 8.63
N GLU A 8 -30.12 -5.90 8.25
CA GLU A 8 -31.32 -6.37 8.92
C GLU A 8 -31.38 -7.91 8.84
N PHE A 9 -31.64 -8.54 9.98
CA PHE A 9 -31.77 -10.00 10.03
C PHE A 9 -32.98 -10.46 9.20
N GLN A 10 -32.74 -11.22 8.17
CA GLN A 10 -33.77 -11.75 7.25
C GLN A 10 -34.09 -13.23 7.50
N GLY A 11 -33.57 -13.83 8.57
CA GLY A 11 -33.89 -15.17 8.99
C GLY A 11 -35.13 -15.21 9.90
N ARG A 12 -35.37 -16.35 10.52
CA ARG A 12 -36.46 -16.55 11.49
C ARG A 12 -35.90 -17.12 12.80
N ILE A 13 -36.24 -16.48 13.91
CA ILE A 13 -35.89 -16.98 15.24
C ILE A 13 -37.11 -17.71 15.83
N GLY A 14 -37.02 -19.06 15.92
CA GLY A 14 -37.98 -19.92 16.54
C GLY A 14 -37.70 -20.15 18.03
N ARG A 15 -38.51 -20.99 18.70
CA ARG A 15 -38.24 -21.39 20.09
C ARG A 15 -37.11 -22.41 20.22
N THR A 16 -36.88 -23.16 19.16
CA THR A 16 -35.79 -24.14 19.06
C THR A 16 -34.94 -23.87 17.84
N LEU A 17 -33.76 -24.48 17.75
CA LEU A 17 -32.90 -24.39 16.57
C LEU A 17 -33.58 -24.96 15.32
N GLU A 18 -34.35 -26.03 15.47
CA GLU A 18 -35.09 -26.70 14.39
C GLU A 18 -36.20 -25.81 13.79
N GLU A 19 -36.78 -24.93 14.61
CA GLU A 19 -37.79 -23.94 14.19
C GLU A 19 -37.20 -22.65 13.65
N SER A 20 -35.87 -22.50 13.71
CA SER A 20 -35.16 -21.29 13.33
C SER A 20 -34.55 -21.41 11.94
N GLU A 21 -34.52 -20.30 11.22
CA GLU A 21 -33.86 -20.19 9.91
C GLU A 21 -32.70 -19.21 10.01
N PRO A 22 -31.45 -19.68 9.88
CA PRO A 22 -30.31 -18.79 9.95
C PRO A 22 -30.26 -17.86 8.71
N TYR A 23 -29.77 -16.64 8.93
CA TYR A 23 -29.52 -15.71 7.86
C TYR A 23 -28.03 -15.32 7.83
N PHE A 24 -27.41 -15.55 6.68
CA PHE A 24 -26.05 -15.14 6.41
C PHE A 24 -26.10 -14.07 5.33
N PRO A 25 -25.88 -12.77 5.68
CA PRO A 25 -25.86 -11.73 4.68
C PRO A 25 -24.81 -12.04 3.60
N ALA A 26 -25.20 -11.88 2.34
CA ALA A 26 -24.27 -12.05 1.24
C ALA A 26 -23.09 -11.08 1.42
N LYS A 27 -21.87 -11.59 1.40
CA LYS A 27 -20.68 -10.76 1.35
C LYS A 27 -20.68 -10.02 0.01
N GLN A 28 -20.44 -8.71 0.05
CA GLN A 28 -20.25 -7.96 -1.18
C GLN A 28 -19.09 -8.60 -1.96
N HIS A 29 -19.36 -8.91 -3.22
CA HIS A 29 -18.40 -9.49 -4.13
C HIS A 29 -18.41 -8.62 -5.39
N PRO A 30 -17.29 -8.00 -5.77
CA PRO A 30 -17.22 -7.36 -7.07
C PRO A 30 -17.45 -8.46 -8.10
N GLY A 31 -18.27 -8.18 -9.13
CA GLY A 31 -18.63 -9.18 -10.15
C GLY A 31 -17.43 -9.91 -10.73
N GLY A 32 -17.61 -11.13 -11.24
CA GLY A 32 -16.52 -12.02 -11.67
C GLY A 32 -15.58 -11.51 -12.77
N GLU A 33 -15.86 -10.33 -13.34
CA GLU A 33 -15.02 -9.64 -14.33
C GLU A 33 -14.19 -8.49 -13.76
N ALA A 34 -14.24 -8.26 -12.44
CA ALA A 34 -13.47 -7.18 -11.81
C ALA A 34 -11.96 -7.48 -11.88
N PRO A 35 -11.13 -6.56 -12.44
CA PRO A 35 -9.71 -6.81 -12.64
C PRO A 35 -8.95 -6.75 -11.32
N ASN A 36 -7.82 -7.47 -11.24
CA ASN A 36 -6.82 -7.18 -10.24
C ASN A 36 -6.12 -5.86 -10.57
N VAL A 37 -5.77 -5.10 -9.54
CA VAL A 37 -5.08 -3.81 -9.68
C VAL A 37 -3.78 -3.86 -8.89
N VAL A 38 -2.66 -3.54 -9.57
CA VAL A 38 -1.34 -3.42 -8.93
C VAL A 38 -0.79 -2.04 -9.23
N ILE A 39 -0.42 -1.31 -8.18
CA ILE A 39 0.32 -0.05 -8.29
C ILE A 39 1.73 -0.29 -7.76
N ILE A 40 2.73 -0.13 -8.62
CA ILE A 40 4.14 -0.13 -8.23
C ILE A 40 4.61 1.32 -8.24
N LEU A 41 5.09 1.80 -7.10
CA LEU A 41 5.61 3.15 -6.95
C LEU A 41 7.08 3.08 -6.54
N MET A 42 7.96 3.63 -7.37
CA MET A 42 9.37 3.79 -7.05
C MET A 42 9.58 5.18 -6.43
N ASP A 43 10.43 5.26 -5.43
CA ASP A 43 10.69 6.50 -4.69
C ASP A 43 11.92 7.22 -5.27
N ASP A 44 11.78 8.51 -5.54
CA ASP A 44 12.82 9.35 -6.15
C ASP A 44 13.38 8.83 -7.48
N THR A 45 12.58 8.07 -8.24
CA THR A 45 12.94 7.60 -9.58
C THR A 45 12.38 8.54 -10.64
N GLY A 46 13.27 9.14 -11.39
CA GLY A 46 12.90 10.08 -12.44
C GLY A 46 12.54 9.40 -13.76
N PHE A 47 11.79 10.10 -14.58
CA PHE A 47 11.39 9.71 -15.92
C PHE A 47 12.57 9.21 -16.78
N ALA A 48 13.72 9.90 -16.74
CA ALA A 48 14.89 9.58 -17.54
C ALA A 48 15.70 8.36 -17.02
N GLN A 49 15.25 7.69 -15.98
CA GLN A 49 15.95 6.54 -15.39
C GLN A 49 15.41 5.18 -15.87
N LEU A 50 14.42 5.19 -16.76
CA LEU A 50 13.81 3.97 -17.30
C LEU A 50 14.16 3.79 -18.77
N GLY A 51 14.53 2.57 -19.19
CA GLY A 51 14.91 2.24 -20.56
C GLY A 51 13.82 2.55 -21.57
N CYS A 52 12.56 2.30 -21.25
CA CYS A 52 11.41 2.63 -22.11
C CYS A 52 11.25 4.13 -22.38
N TYR A 53 11.93 4.99 -21.67
CA TYR A 53 12.03 6.43 -21.90
C TYR A 53 13.42 6.89 -22.36
N GLY A 54 14.32 5.95 -22.70
CA GLY A 54 15.60 6.26 -23.30
C GLY A 54 16.80 6.25 -22.34
N SER A 55 16.66 5.68 -21.15
CA SER A 55 17.79 5.47 -20.24
C SER A 55 18.69 4.31 -20.71
N ASP A 56 19.99 4.43 -20.41
CA ASP A 56 20.95 3.32 -20.56
C ASP A 56 20.91 2.31 -19.40
N ILE A 57 20.10 2.59 -18.36
CA ILE A 57 19.90 1.68 -17.23
C ILE A 57 19.07 0.48 -17.70
N ASP A 58 19.53 -0.73 -17.38
CA ASP A 58 18.81 -1.96 -17.69
C ASP A 58 17.54 -2.07 -16.82
N THR A 59 16.40 -1.79 -17.44
CA THR A 59 15.06 -1.91 -16.83
C THR A 59 14.16 -2.82 -17.66
N SER A 60 14.73 -3.91 -18.17
CA SER A 60 14.13 -4.81 -19.18
C SER A 60 12.72 -5.30 -18.82
N HIS A 61 12.43 -5.58 -17.54
CA HIS A 61 11.08 -6.00 -17.11
C HIS A 61 10.07 -4.85 -17.14
N ILE A 62 10.48 -3.63 -16.78
CA ILE A 62 9.63 -2.43 -16.88
C ILE A 62 9.40 -2.09 -18.33
N ASP A 63 10.45 -2.21 -19.17
CA ASP A 63 10.37 -1.97 -20.60
C ASP A 63 9.44 -2.95 -21.30
N ALA A 64 9.46 -4.23 -20.89
CA ALA A 64 8.53 -5.24 -21.39
C ALA A 64 7.07 -4.88 -21.02
N LEU A 65 6.81 -4.42 -19.79
CA LEU A 65 5.51 -3.94 -19.39
C LEU A 65 5.06 -2.74 -20.23
N ALA A 66 5.95 -1.77 -20.43
CA ALA A 66 5.70 -0.58 -21.23
C ALA A 66 5.39 -0.90 -22.71
N ASN A 67 6.06 -1.92 -23.26
CA ASN A 67 5.86 -2.36 -24.64
C ASN A 67 4.52 -3.10 -24.85
N ASN A 68 3.98 -3.68 -23.80
CA ASN A 68 2.69 -4.40 -23.82
C ASN A 68 1.53 -3.56 -23.27
N GLY A 69 1.78 -2.30 -22.87
CA GLY A 69 0.81 -1.42 -22.25
C GLY A 69 0.82 -0.01 -22.81
N LEU A 70 0.38 0.94 -22.00
CA LEU A 70 0.37 2.35 -22.33
C LEU A 70 1.55 3.06 -21.64
N ARG A 71 2.27 3.89 -22.40
CA ARG A 71 3.28 4.80 -21.86
C ARG A 71 2.74 6.22 -21.85
N PHE A 72 2.78 6.85 -20.70
CA PHE A 72 2.40 8.26 -20.55
C PHE A 72 3.64 9.14 -20.66
N THR A 73 3.63 10.09 -21.58
CA THR A 73 4.72 11.07 -21.76
C THR A 73 4.45 12.40 -21.07
N ASN A 74 3.26 12.56 -20.50
CA ASN A 74 2.81 13.76 -19.79
C ASN A 74 2.13 13.37 -18.48
N PHE A 75 2.84 12.59 -17.65
CA PHE A 75 2.40 12.19 -16.32
C PHE A 75 3.19 12.97 -15.26
N HIS A 76 2.50 13.65 -14.37
CA HIS A 76 3.11 14.48 -13.34
C HIS A 76 2.79 13.96 -11.95
N VAL A 77 3.76 14.06 -11.07
CA VAL A 77 3.66 13.80 -9.63
C VAL A 77 4.01 15.07 -8.88
N THR A 78 3.77 15.09 -7.56
CA THR A 78 4.27 16.18 -6.74
C THR A 78 5.79 15.99 -6.49
N PRO A 79 6.53 17.05 -6.13
CA PRO A 79 7.98 16.95 -5.97
C PRO A 79 8.43 16.27 -4.65
N LEU A 80 7.50 15.73 -3.87
CA LEU A 80 7.76 15.10 -2.56
C LEU A 80 6.97 13.79 -2.41
N CYS A 81 7.52 12.88 -1.60
CA CYS A 81 6.99 11.53 -1.40
C CYS A 81 5.59 11.49 -0.75
N SER A 82 5.41 12.01 0.47
CA SER A 82 4.09 11.98 1.14
C SER A 82 2.99 12.69 0.36
N PRO A 83 3.20 13.89 -0.20
CA PRO A 83 2.21 14.55 -1.05
C PRO A 83 1.81 13.74 -2.27
N THR A 84 2.78 13.10 -2.96
CA THR A 84 2.51 12.23 -4.11
C THR A 84 1.68 11.01 -3.69
N ARG A 85 2.06 10.35 -2.58
CA ARG A 85 1.35 9.18 -2.05
C ARG A 85 -0.08 9.53 -1.65
N ALA A 86 -0.27 10.65 -0.98
CA ALA A 86 -1.59 11.15 -0.60
C ALA A 86 -2.47 11.47 -1.83
N ALA A 87 -1.91 12.14 -2.84
CA ALA A 87 -2.63 12.44 -4.06
C ALA A 87 -2.98 11.16 -4.86
N LEU A 88 -2.03 10.22 -4.97
CA LEU A 88 -2.22 8.94 -5.65
C LEU A 88 -3.33 8.11 -4.98
N LEU A 89 -3.27 7.95 -3.66
CA LEU A 89 -4.22 7.12 -2.93
C LEU A 89 -5.61 7.74 -2.80
N THR A 90 -5.76 9.07 -2.91
CA THR A 90 -7.05 9.73 -2.75
C THR A 90 -7.66 10.23 -4.06
N GLY A 91 -6.88 10.31 -5.14
CA GLY A 91 -7.30 10.96 -6.37
C GLY A 91 -7.56 12.47 -6.21
N ARG A 92 -7.05 13.10 -5.14
CA ARG A 92 -7.26 14.50 -4.80
C ARG A 92 -5.94 15.25 -4.70
N SER A 93 -6.02 16.59 -4.84
CA SER A 93 -4.86 17.41 -4.54
C SER A 93 -4.39 17.19 -3.10
N GLN A 94 -3.09 16.99 -2.92
CA GLN A 94 -2.45 16.83 -1.60
C GLN A 94 -2.76 17.98 -0.64
N HIS A 95 -2.96 19.19 -1.16
CA HIS A 95 -3.34 20.36 -0.34
C HIS A 95 -4.74 20.21 0.27
N SER A 96 -5.68 19.58 -0.44
CA SER A 96 -7.05 19.39 0.04
C SER A 96 -7.19 18.24 1.02
N VAL A 97 -6.18 17.38 1.10
CA VAL A 97 -6.22 16.19 1.98
C VAL A 97 -5.24 16.27 3.16
N GLY A 98 -4.71 17.48 3.45
CA GLY A 98 -3.88 17.70 4.64
C GLY A 98 -2.41 17.33 4.49
N MET A 99 -1.91 17.11 3.26
CA MET A 99 -0.56 16.62 2.99
C MET A 99 0.20 17.56 2.03
N ARG A 100 0.31 18.84 2.41
CA ARG A 100 1.05 19.83 1.64
C ARG A 100 2.56 19.53 1.54
N SER A 101 3.12 18.94 2.60
CA SER A 101 4.53 18.57 2.72
C SER A 101 4.64 17.13 3.25
N VAL A 102 5.83 16.67 3.55
CA VAL A 102 6.07 15.33 4.11
C VAL A 102 5.42 15.16 5.49
N SER A 103 5.07 13.93 5.83
CA SER A 103 4.34 13.60 7.07
C SER A 103 5.09 14.00 8.35
N ASN A 104 6.42 14.04 8.30
CA ASN A 104 7.30 14.43 9.41
C ASN A 104 7.18 15.92 9.77
N HIS A 105 6.66 16.76 8.88
CA HIS A 105 6.57 18.21 9.07
C HIS A 105 5.13 18.66 9.34
N GLN A 106 4.57 18.27 10.47
CA GLN A 106 3.29 18.78 10.94
C GLN A 106 3.39 20.26 11.31
N THR A 107 2.38 21.04 10.93
CA THR A 107 2.30 22.47 11.29
C THR A 107 1.07 22.81 12.12
N GLY A 108 0.14 21.86 12.31
CA GLY A 108 -1.14 22.11 12.96
C GLY A 108 -2.16 22.89 12.14
N PHE A 109 -1.82 23.27 10.89
CA PHE A 109 -2.75 23.92 9.97
C PHE A 109 -3.45 22.88 9.07
N PRO A 110 -4.69 23.15 8.61
CA PRO A 110 -5.50 22.17 7.86
C PRO A 110 -4.85 21.61 6.61
N HIS A 111 -3.90 22.33 5.99
CA HIS A 111 -3.22 21.89 4.77
C HIS A 111 -2.01 21.00 5.05
N GLN A 112 -1.56 20.92 6.30
CA GLN A 112 -0.36 20.17 6.70
C GLN A 112 -0.60 19.48 8.04
N LEU A 113 -1.40 18.43 7.98
CA LEU A 113 -1.73 17.58 9.12
C LEU A 113 -0.68 16.47 9.34
N GLY A 114 0.14 16.19 8.31
CA GLY A 114 1.08 15.07 8.32
C GLY A 114 0.42 13.71 8.06
N HIS A 115 -0.89 13.70 7.77
CA HIS A 115 -1.68 12.53 7.42
C HIS A 115 -2.82 12.90 6.47
N ILE A 116 -3.39 11.92 5.80
CA ILE A 116 -4.58 12.11 4.97
C ILE A 116 -5.77 12.36 5.89
N THR A 117 -6.47 13.49 5.68
CA THR A 117 -7.68 13.82 6.44
C THR A 117 -8.75 12.71 6.35
N ASN A 118 -9.49 12.48 7.43
CA ASN A 118 -10.60 11.52 7.46
C ASN A 118 -11.80 11.91 6.57
N HIS A 119 -11.79 13.11 5.97
CA HIS A 119 -12.78 13.53 4.97
C HIS A 119 -12.45 13.07 3.55
N ALA A 120 -11.35 12.36 3.36
CA ALA A 120 -10.95 11.78 2.09
C ALA A 120 -10.72 10.28 2.25
N ALA A 121 -11.49 9.48 1.52
CA ALA A 121 -11.24 8.05 1.42
C ALA A 121 -10.03 7.79 0.52
N THR A 122 -9.29 6.73 0.82
CA THR A 122 -8.27 6.19 -0.08
C THR A 122 -8.92 5.24 -1.10
N VAL A 123 -8.23 5.00 -2.21
CA VAL A 123 -8.63 3.97 -3.19
C VAL A 123 -8.70 2.57 -2.53
N ALA A 124 -7.85 2.30 -1.53
CA ALA A 124 -7.90 1.06 -0.77
C ALA A 124 -9.19 0.94 0.04
N GLU A 125 -9.62 2.01 0.75
CA GLU A 125 -10.90 2.04 1.47
C GLU A 125 -12.10 1.81 0.52
N VAL A 126 -12.08 2.44 -0.65
CA VAL A 126 -13.13 2.27 -1.65
C VAL A 126 -13.16 0.84 -2.18
N LEU A 127 -12.02 0.30 -2.64
CA LEU A 127 -11.95 -1.04 -3.20
C LEU A 127 -12.23 -2.12 -2.15
N GLN A 128 -11.79 -1.93 -0.90
CA GLN A 128 -12.12 -2.83 0.20
C GLN A 128 -13.64 -2.89 0.43
N SER A 129 -14.32 -1.72 0.40
CA SER A 129 -15.78 -1.67 0.55
C SER A 129 -16.53 -2.36 -0.59
N GLU A 130 -15.92 -2.41 -1.79
CA GLU A 130 -16.44 -3.14 -2.94
C GLU A 130 -16.05 -4.63 -2.94
N GLY A 131 -15.37 -5.12 -1.89
CA GLY A 131 -15.07 -6.54 -1.71
C GLY A 131 -13.70 -6.99 -2.22
N TYR A 132 -12.85 -6.10 -2.70
CA TYR A 132 -11.46 -6.43 -3.03
C TYR A 132 -10.66 -6.87 -1.81
N ALA A 133 -9.70 -7.77 -2.01
CA ALA A 133 -8.60 -7.94 -1.07
C ALA A 133 -7.60 -6.81 -1.28
N THR A 134 -7.14 -6.18 -0.21
CA THR A 134 -6.30 -4.97 -0.32
C THR A 134 -4.99 -5.16 0.42
N PHE A 135 -3.87 -5.00 -0.27
CA PHE A 135 -2.53 -5.26 0.25
C PHE A 135 -1.62 -4.06 0.04
N CYS A 136 -0.80 -3.77 1.04
CA CYS A 136 0.27 -2.78 0.94
C CYS A 136 1.59 -3.44 1.37
N ALA A 137 2.62 -3.35 0.53
CA ALA A 137 3.97 -3.79 0.89
C ALA A 137 4.99 -2.71 0.51
N GLY A 138 5.60 -2.06 1.51
CA GLY A 138 6.62 -1.03 1.29
C GLY A 138 6.49 0.21 2.17
N LYS A 139 6.95 1.34 1.65
CA LYS A 139 6.99 2.63 2.31
C LYS A 139 5.59 3.23 2.45
N TRP A 140 5.18 3.53 3.68
CA TRP A 140 3.93 4.24 3.94
C TRP A 140 4.08 5.76 3.86
N HIS A 141 4.80 6.36 4.78
CA HIS A 141 5.11 7.78 4.88
C HIS A 141 3.88 8.71 4.81
N LEU A 142 2.77 8.30 5.43
CA LEU A 142 1.50 9.02 5.50
C LEU A 142 0.93 9.09 6.93
N ALA A 143 1.76 8.78 7.92
CA ALA A 143 1.48 8.98 9.34
C ALA A 143 2.50 9.93 9.95
N PRO A 144 2.10 10.80 10.89
CA PRO A 144 3.01 11.69 11.59
C PRO A 144 4.05 10.91 12.40
N THR A 145 5.26 11.43 12.53
CA THR A 145 6.35 10.77 13.28
C THR A 145 5.97 10.42 14.73
N ASN A 146 5.13 11.24 15.37
CA ASN A 146 4.68 10.96 16.74
C ASN A 146 3.66 9.81 16.84
N ASP A 147 3.08 9.41 15.71
CA ASP A 147 1.99 8.43 15.62
C ASP A 147 2.45 7.08 15.08
N ILE A 148 3.75 6.87 14.86
CA ILE A 148 4.30 5.61 14.33
C ILE A 148 5.00 4.75 15.38
N SER A 149 4.72 5.00 16.66
CA SER A 149 5.25 4.19 17.75
C SER A 149 4.55 2.82 17.86
N ALA A 150 5.21 1.85 18.49
CA ALA A 150 4.62 0.54 18.76
C ALA A 150 3.34 0.58 19.61
N ALA A 151 3.08 1.71 20.30
CA ALA A 151 1.87 1.94 21.08
C ALA A 151 0.78 2.68 20.29
N GLY A 152 1.02 3.01 19.01
CA GLY A 152 0.13 3.83 18.19
C GLY A 152 0.21 5.33 18.50
N PRO A 153 -0.84 6.07 18.10
CA PRO A 153 -2.14 5.62 17.55
C PRO A 153 -2.02 4.99 16.17
N PHE A 154 -2.91 4.06 15.84
CA PHE A 154 -2.87 3.29 14.60
C PHE A 154 -3.85 3.79 13.52
N ASP A 155 -4.58 4.87 13.78
CA ASP A 155 -5.66 5.38 12.94
C ASP A 155 -5.19 5.96 11.59
N GLN A 156 -3.88 6.26 11.46
CA GLN A 156 -3.27 6.72 10.21
C GLN A 156 -2.36 5.66 9.55
N TRP A 157 -2.32 4.45 10.10
CA TRP A 157 -1.54 3.34 9.55
C TRP A 157 -2.30 2.66 8.41
N PRO A 158 -1.61 1.84 7.57
CA PRO A 158 -2.21 1.27 6.37
C PRO A 158 -3.52 0.51 6.62
N LEU A 159 -3.64 -0.27 7.69
CA LEU A 159 -4.85 -1.03 7.98
C LEU A 159 -6.06 -0.13 8.23
N ALA A 160 -5.87 0.99 8.95
CA ALA A 160 -6.94 1.96 9.19
C ALA A 160 -7.31 2.78 7.94
N ARG A 161 -6.49 2.68 6.89
CA ARG A 161 -6.66 3.37 5.63
C ARG A 161 -7.01 2.43 4.47
N GLY A 162 -7.66 1.29 4.81
CA GLY A 162 -8.34 0.41 3.87
C GLY A 162 -7.51 -0.76 3.34
N PHE A 163 -6.35 -1.05 3.92
CA PHE A 163 -5.59 -2.24 3.58
C PHE A 163 -5.91 -3.39 4.55
N ASP A 164 -6.21 -4.57 4.01
CA ASP A 164 -6.42 -5.80 4.79
C ASP A 164 -5.11 -6.27 5.45
N ARG A 165 -3.98 -6.06 4.78
CA ARG A 165 -2.64 -6.45 5.24
C ARG A 165 -1.60 -5.39 4.86
N PHE A 166 -0.61 -5.28 5.72
CA PHE A 166 0.54 -4.42 5.52
C PHE A 166 1.85 -5.14 5.86
N TYR A 167 2.89 -4.90 5.07
CA TYR A 167 4.26 -5.24 5.37
C TYR A 167 5.17 -4.12 4.85
N GLY A 168 6.04 -3.57 5.68
CA GLY A 168 6.94 -2.51 5.23
C GLY A 168 7.38 -1.59 6.35
N PHE A 169 7.56 -0.32 6.03
CA PHE A 169 8.00 0.68 6.99
C PHE A 169 7.15 1.96 6.92
N LEU A 170 7.08 2.66 8.04
CA LEU A 170 6.16 3.81 8.21
C LEU A 170 6.82 5.15 7.92
N GLU A 171 8.13 5.23 8.11
CA GLU A 171 8.94 6.43 7.93
C GLU A 171 9.21 6.80 6.46
N GLY A 172 9.89 7.94 6.27
CA GLY A 172 10.29 8.43 4.96
C GLY A 172 11.42 7.66 4.31
N GLU A 173 12.23 6.98 5.10
CA GLU A 173 13.37 6.17 4.66
C GLU A 173 13.65 5.05 5.66
N THR A 174 14.38 4.04 5.24
CA THR A 174 14.90 2.98 6.10
C THR A 174 16.12 2.35 5.44
N ASP A 175 17.00 1.72 6.23
CA ASP A 175 18.13 0.95 5.70
C ASP A 175 17.63 -0.22 4.86
N GLN A 176 18.25 -0.45 3.67
CA GLN A 176 17.79 -1.48 2.74
C GLN A 176 18.23 -2.90 3.15
N PHE A 177 19.26 -3.02 3.99
CA PHE A 177 19.77 -4.28 4.49
C PHE A 177 19.34 -4.57 5.94
N HIS A 178 19.04 -3.52 6.72
CA HIS A 178 18.62 -3.61 8.13
C HIS A 178 17.41 -2.70 8.38
N PRO A 179 16.28 -2.92 7.68
CA PRO A 179 15.13 -2.02 7.77
C PRO A 179 14.42 -2.12 9.12
N GLU A 180 13.82 -1.00 9.52
CA GLU A 180 12.77 -1.01 10.53
C GLU A 180 11.47 -1.47 9.88
N LEU A 181 10.91 -2.58 10.35
CA LEU A 181 9.76 -3.21 9.71
C LEU A 181 8.53 -3.24 10.60
N VAL A 182 7.39 -3.19 9.93
CA VAL A 182 6.07 -3.33 10.52
C VAL A 182 5.28 -4.37 9.71
N VAL A 183 4.65 -5.30 10.42
CA VAL A 183 3.63 -6.21 9.89
C VAL A 183 2.28 -5.80 10.47
N ASP A 184 1.35 -5.42 9.62
CA ASP A 184 0.05 -4.91 10.01
C ASP A 184 0.18 -3.71 10.97
N ASN A 185 0.01 -3.89 12.27
CA ASN A 185 0.19 -2.85 13.29
C ASN A 185 1.28 -3.22 14.32
N GLN A 186 2.23 -4.08 13.96
CA GLN A 186 3.28 -4.55 14.88
C GLN A 186 4.66 -4.30 14.29
N HIS A 187 5.52 -3.62 15.03
CA HIS A 187 6.94 -3.55 14.72
C HIS A 187 7.56 -4.93 14.87
N ILE A 188 8.40 -5.30 13.93
CA ILE A 188 9.13 -6.56 13.91
C ILE A 188 10.61 -6.33 13.63
N ASP A 189 11.43 -7.27 14.06
CA ASP A 189 12.83 -7.32 13.64
C ASP A 189 12.91 -7.71 12.16
N ALA A 190 13.91 -7.20 11.45
CA ALA A 190 14.20 -7.63 10.09
C ALA A 190 14.49 -9.15 10.07
N PRO A 191 14.07 -9.88 9.01
CA PRO A 191 14.35 -11.30 8.91
C PRO A 191 15.84 -11.60 9.05
N ALA A 192 16.19 -12.58 9.90
CA ALA A 192 17.54 -13.03 10.06
C ALA A 192 17.98 -13.79 8.80
N LYS A 193 18.44 -13.09 7.78
CA LYS A 193 19.10 -13.66 6.62
C LYS A 193 20.61 -13.60 6.82
N MET A 194 21.34 -14.47 6.11
CA MET A 194 22.81 -14.41 6.14
C MET A 194 23.29 -13.03 5.69
N GLU A 195 24.30 -12.50 6.34
CA GLU A 195 24.90 -11.21 6.02
C GLU A 195 25.20 -11.11 4.52
N GLY A 196 24.70 -10.06 3.86
CA GLY A 196 24.83 -9.85 2.43
C GLY A 196 23.81 -10.55 1.52
N SER A 197 22.84 -11.32 2.08
CA SER A 197 21.81 -12.01 1.28
C SER A 197 20.40 -11.39 1.40
N TYR A 198 20.23 -10.36 2.20
CA TYR A 198 18.96 -9.66 2.39
C TYR A 198 18.99 -8.31 1.66
N HIS A 199 17.90 -8.01 0.96
CA HIS A 199 17.62 -6.66 0.49
C HIS A 199 16.11 -6.40 0.58
N LEU A 200 15.74 -5.24 1.12
CA LEU A 200 14.35 -4.89 1.40
C LEU A 200 13.46 -4.97 0.16
N SER A 201 13.95 -4.54 -1.01
CA SER A 201 13.13 -4.54 -2.23
C SER A 201 12.68 -5.95 -2.63
N GLU A 202 13.52 -6.98 -2.46
CA GLU A 202 13.16 -8.38 -2.73
C GLU A 202 12.15 -8.88 -1.70
N ASP A 203 12.42 -8.61 -0.41
CA ASP A 203 11.54 -9.04 0.68
C ASP A 203 10.12 -8.44 0.55
N LEU A 204 10.01 -7.17 0.17
CA LEU A 204 8.71 -6.53 -0.08
C LEU A 204 7.89 -7.26 -1.15
N VAL A 205 8.56 -7.68 -2.24
CA VAL A 205 7.90 -8.45 -3.32
C VAL A 205 7.48 -9.82 -2.82
N ASP A 206 8.36 -10.54 -2.11
CA ASP A 206 8.08 -11.87 -1.57
C ASP A 206 6.87 -11.84 -0.61
N GLN A 207 6.83 -10.86 0.28
CA GLN A 207 5.72 -10.69 1.22
C GLN A 207 4.40 -10.32 0.51
N LEU A 208 4.47 -9.46 -0.51
CA LEU A 208 3.27 -9.12 -1.30
C LEU A 208 2.74 -10.36 -2.05
N LEU A 209 3.62 -11.13 -2.69
CA LEU A 209 3.25 -12.36 -3.38
C LEU A 209 2.64 -13.37 -2.41
N LYS A 210 3.19 -13.48 -1.19
CA LYS A 210 2.62 -14.32 -0.14
C LYS A 210 1.20 -13.89 0.22
N MET A 211 0.96 -12.59 0.46
CA MET A 211 -0.39 -12.08 0.78
C MET A 211 -1.39 -12.37 -0.35
N ILE A 212 -0.98 -12.20 -1.61
CA ILE A 212 -1.81 -12.49 -2.78
C ILE A 212 -2.13 -14.00 -2.84
N ASN A 213 -1.13 -14.85 -2.69
CA ASN A 213 -1.29 -16.30 -2.73
C ASN A 213 -2.17 -16.82 -1.60
N ASP A 214 -1.99 -16.31 -0.37
CA ASP A 214 -2.84 -16.65 0.78
C ASP A 214 -4.31 -16.29 0.52
N SER A 215 -4.57 -15.11 -0.07
CA SER A 215 -5.92 -14.69 -0.46
C SER A 215 -6.51 -15.57 -1.56
N LYS A 216 -5.74 -15.81 -2.62
CA LYS A 216 -6.17 -16.62 -3.77
C LYS A 216 -6.37 -18.09 -3.42
N GLY A 217 -5.62 -18.64 -2.48
CA GLY A 217 -5.77 -20.00 -1.98
C GLY A 217 -7.13 -20.26 -1.32
N ILE A 218 -7.72 -19.23 -0.71
CA ILE A 218 -9.03 -19.34 -0.02
C ILE A 218 -10.18 -18.82 -0.88
N ARG A 219 -9.93 -17.77 -1.68
CA ARG A 219 -10.92 -17.11 -2.53
C ARG A 219 -10.32 -16.79 -3.90
N PRO A 220 -10.21 -17.79 -4.80
CA PRO A 220 -9.55 -17.63 -6.09
C PRO A 220 -10.19 -16.56 -6.98
N ASP A 221 -11.49 -16.36 -6.86
CA ASP A 221 -12.24 -15.39 -7.67
C ASP A 221 -12.28 -13.97 -7.08
N ARG A 222 -11.79 -13.78 -5.84
CA ARG A 222 -11.74 -12.46 -5.23
C ARG A 222 -10.66 -11.61 -5.91
N PRO A 223 -11.00 -10.47 -6.53
CA PRO A 223 -10.00 -9.57 -7.05
C PRO A 223 -9.21 -8.92 -5.93
N PHE A 224 -8.01 -8.45 -6.24
CA PHE A 224 -7.17 -7.76 -5.28
C PHE A 224 -6.69 -6.40 -5.79
N PHE A 225 -6.45 -5.51 -4.86
CA PHE A 225 -5.69 -4.28 -5.01
C PHE A 225 -4.38 -4.42 -4.24
N ALA A 226 -3.26 -4.32 -4.94
CA ALA A 226 -1.93 -4.38 -4.36
C ALA A 226 -1.20 -3.05 -4.58
N TYR A 227 -0.76 -2.43 -3.50
CA TYR A 227 0.08 -1.25 -3.51
C TYR A 227 1.49 -1.63 -3.06
N LEU A 228 2.45 -1.49 -3.96
CA LEU A 228 3.87 -1.81 -3.77
C LEU A 228 4.72 -0.54 -3.89
N PRO A 229 4.75 0.29 -2.84
CA PRO A 229 5.58 1.48 -2.81
C PRO A 229 6.98 1.13 -2.28
N PHE A 230 7.95 1.01 -3.17
CA PHE A 230 9.33 0.80 -2.76
C PHE A 230 9.91 1.98 -1.98
N GLY A 231 10.91 1.72 -1.11
CA GLY A 231 11.78 2.75 -0.57
C GLY A 231 12.90 3.12 -1.56
N ALA A 232 13.32 2.21 -2.40
CA ALA A 232 14.28 2.47 -3.47
C ALA A 232 13.60 3.26 -4.61
N THR A 233 14.29 4.20 -5.24
CA THR A 233 15.72 4.53 -5.18
C THR A 233 16.06 5.69 -4.23
N HIS A 234 15.19 6.05 -3.30
CA HIS A 234 15.45 7.07 -2.27
C HIS A 234 16.69 6.71 -1.41
N ALA A 235 17.32 7.70 -0.81
CA ALA A 235 18.38 7.47 0.19
C ALA A 235 17.86 6.62 1.38
N PRO A 236 18.73 5.80 2.01
CA PRO A 236 20.13 5.56 1.66
C PRO A 236 20.26 4.78 0.35
N HIS A 237 21.19 5.20 -0.51
CA HIS A 237 21.42 4.56 -1.82
C HIS A 237 22.21 3.27 -1.63
N GLN A 238 21.52 2.22 -1.25
CA GLN A 238 22.08 0.90 -0.96
C GLN A 238 21.54 -0.09 -1.98
N ALA A 239 22.46 -0.82 -2.63
CA ALA A 239 22.13 -1.87 -3.58
C ALA A 239 23.05 -3.06 -3.37
N PRO A 240 22.63 -4.30 -3.70
CA PRO A 240 23.51 -5.46 -3.65
C PRO A 240 24.74 -5.27 -4.57
N ASP A 241 25.87 -5.80 -4.13
CA ASP A 241 27.17 -5.66 -4.80
C ASP A 241 27.16 -5.99 -6.30
N GLU A 242 26.35 -6.95 -6.71
CA GLU A 242 26.21 -7.37 -8.10
C GLU A 242 25.68 -6.26 -9.03
N TYR A 243 24.87 -5.34 -8.48
CA TYR A 243 24.36 -4.18 -9.23
C TYR A 243 25.33 -2.99 -9.20
N LEU A 244 26.18 -2.90 -8.17
CA LEU A 244 27.15 -1.82 -8.03
C LEU A 244 28.38 -1.98 -8.96
N ARG A 245 28.57 -3.16 -9.53
CA ARG A 245 29.74 -3.51 -10.36
C ARG A 245 29.44 -3.48 -11.88
N LYS A 246 28.23 -3.10 -12.26
CA LYS A 246 27.83 -2.91 -13.65
C LYS A 246 28.07 -1.47 -14.06
#